data_78303401c0201ddea55044074e804679
#
_entry.id   78303401c0201ddea55044074e804679
#
_cell.length_a   1.000
_cell.length_b   1.000
_cell.length_c   1.000
_cell.angle_alpha   90.00
_cell.angle_beta   90.00
_cell.angle_gamma   90.00
#
_symmetry.space_group_name_H-M   'P 1'
#
loop_
_entity.id
_entity.type
_entity.pdbx_description
1 polymer ?
#
loop_
_entity_poly.entity_id
_entity_poly.type
_entity_poly.pdbx_seq_one_letter_code
_entity_poly.pdbx_strand_id
1 'polypeptide(L)'
;MICIGVFSQTESQDDGYVSPFEIIEKDLQLGATESEFYVGYGKKLNFGHNGDNMDDIHFVRYNITLDQTDFLLNVGDDNNDRFMIGRQHWSEDFFTPQFIFKTNGKMGIGISDPTTSLDINGTIRADSLLITSGNVGIGTENPQNKLDVNGTIRAKEILVESNWADFVFKQNYKLPTLREVEEFIKEKGTLPNV
;
A
#
# COMPACT_ATOMS: atom_id res chain seq x y z
N MET A 1 31.03 -20.85 21.15
CA MET A 1 31.83 -21.18 19.96
C MET A 1 31.96 -19.93 19.14
N ILE A 2 33.10 -19.26 19.23
CA ILE A 2 33.35 -17.98 18.58
C ILE A 2 33.53 -18.28 17.10
N CYS A 3 32.59 -17.91 16.27
CA CYS A 3 32.78 -17.91 14.83
C CYS A 3 33.63 -16.70 14.48
N ILE A 4 34.93 -16.85 14.47
CA ILE A 4 35.86 -15.89 13.88
C ILE A 4 35.71 -16.08 12.39
N GLY A 5 35.00 -15.16 11.74
CA GLY A 5 35.12 -15.01 10.30
C GLY A 5 36.57 -14.65 10.01
N VAL A 6 37.34 -15.62 9.55
CA VAL A 6 38.67 -15.36 9.05
C VAL A 6 38.50 -14.56 7.77
N PHE A 7 38.67 -13.25 7.86
CA PHE A 7 39.00 -12.44 6.71
C PHE A 7 40.39 -12.85 6.28
N SER A 8 40.48 -13.79 5.37
CA SER A 8 41.72 -14.03 4.64
C SER A 8 41.88 -12.89 3.64
N GLN A 9 42.52 -11.82 4.07
CA GLN A 9 43.18 -10.95 3.12
C GLN A 9 44.38 -11.75 2.59
N THR A 10 44.21 -12.44 1.50
CA THR A 10 45.35 -12.78 0.67
C THR A 10 45.70 -11.50 -0.09
N GLU A 11 46.73 -10.81 0.35
CA GLU A 11 47.42 -9.82 -0.47
C GLU A 11 47.99 -10.60 -1.69
N SER A 12 47.20 -10.67 -2.75
CA SER A 12 47.77 -10.90 -4.07
C SER A 12 48.10 -9.55 -4.65
N GLN A 13 49.38 -9.32 -4.82
CA GLN A 13 49.83 -8.21 -5.65
C GLN A 13 49.06 -8.21 -6.96
N ASP A 14 48.47 -7.07 -7.29
CA ASP A 14 48.46 -6.51 -8.61
C ASP A 14 47.22 -6.59 -9.49
N ASP A 15 46.01 -6.50 -8.97
CA ASP A 15 44.86 -6.08 -9.85
C ASP A 15 43.65 -5.49 -9.19
N GLY A 16 43.68 -5.17 -7.91
CA GLY A 16 42.57 -4.54 -7.23
C GLY A 16 41.29 -5.38 -7.14
N TYR A 17 41.38 -6.67 -7.42
CA TYR A 17 40.21 -7.57 -7.31
C TYR A 17 40.07 -8.01 -5.86
N VAL A 18 39.04 -7.46 -5.20
CA VAL A 18 38.61 -7.99 -3.91
C VAL A 18 37.90 -9.30 -4.17
N SER A 19 38.46 -10.40 -3.70
CA SER A 19 37.86 -11.73 -3.78
C SER A 19 36.41 -11.67 -3.26
N PRO A 20 35.40 -12.16 -3.97
CA PRO A 20 34.03 -12.21 -3.47
C PRO A 20 34.01 -13.07 -2.21
N PHE A 21 33.12 -12.70 -1.27
CA PHE A 21 32.85 -13.46 -0.06
C PHE A 21 32.59 -14.92 -0.39
N GLU A 22 33.48 -15.81 0.02
CA GLU A 22 33.23 -17.24 -0.03
C GLU A 22 32.54 -17.63 1.28
N ILE A 23 31.21 -17.75 1.23
CA ILE A 23 30.42 -18.31 2.33
C ILE A 23 30.50 -19.83 2.20
N ILE A 24 31.45 -20.43 2.89
CA ILE A 24 31.60 -21.89 2.91
C ILE A 24 30.84 -22.43 4.14
N GLU A 25 29.76 -23.13 3.90
CA GLU A 25 29.08 -24.11 4.77
C GLU A 25 28.50 -23.65 6.13
N LYS A 26 28.34 -22.35 6.42
CA LYS A 26 27.68 -21.93 7.67
C LYS A 26 26.83 -20.70 7.47
N ASP A 27 25.71 -20.66 8.17
CA ASP A 27 24.83 -19.48 8.22
C ASP A 27 25.60 -18.25 8.68
N LEU A 28 25.35 -17.11 8.03
CA LEU A 28 25.81 -15.82 8.51
C LEU A 28 25.01 -15.44 9.76
N GLN A 29 25.58 -15.60 10.93
CA GLN A 29 24.96 -15.19 12.19
C GLN A 29 25.36 -13.76 12.54
N LEU A 30 24.39 -12.86 12.56
CA LEU A 30 24.55 -11.48 13.04
C LEU A 30 24.00 -11.37 14.47
N GLY A 31 24.89 -11.15 15.42
CA GLY A 31 24.54 -10.97 16.84
C GLY A 31 25.14 -12.04 17.75
N ALA A 32 24.94 -11.85 19.05
CA ALA A 32 25.38 -12.79 20.06
C ALA A 32 24.35 -13.90 20.28
N THR A 33 24.83 -15.09 20.66
CA THR A 33 23.99 -16.20 21.13
C THR A 33 23.70 -16.11 22.63
N GLU A 34 24.01 -14.98 23.25
CA GLU A 34 23.88 -14.81 24.68
C GLU A 34 22.42 -14.72 25.12
N SER A 35 22.14 -15.25 26.27
CA SER A 35 20.79 -15.49 26.79
C SER A 35 20.15 -14.28 27.46
N GLU A 36 20.79 -13.13 27.47
CA GLU A 36 20.23 -11.93 28.08
C GLU A 36 19.29 -11.22 27.13
N PHE A 37 18.03 -11.11 27.56
CA PHE A 37 17.03 -10.30 26.87
C PHE A 37 17.28 -8.82 27.11
N TYR A 38 17.24 -8.04 26.02
CA TYR A 38 17.18 -6.59 26.09
C TYR A 38 16.15 -6.03 25.09
N VAL A 39 15.52 -4.93 25.46
CA VAL A 39 14.67 -4.15 24.57
C VAL A 39 15.57 -3.27 23.72
N GLY A 40 15.34 -3.26 22.41
CA GLY A 40 16.06 -2.39 21.48
C GLY A 40 16.65 -3.09 20.26
N TYR A 41 17.52 -2.38 19.59
CA TYR A 41 18.11 -2.82 18.33
C TYR A 41 19.22 -3.86 18.56
N GLY A 42 19.19 -4.91 17.76
CA GLY A 42 20.26 -5.90 17.63
C GLY A 42 21.43 -5.42 16.76
N LYS A 43 22.25 -6.37 16.33
CA LYS A 43 23.30 -6.09 15.36
C LYS A 43 22.67 -5.83 13.98
N LYS A 44 23.23 -4.85 13.26
CA LYS A 44 22.77 -4.43 11.95
C LYS A 44 23.56 -5.12 10.84
N LEU A 45 22.87 -5.49 9.75
CA LEU A 45 23.51 -5.67 8.46
C LEU A 45 23.37 -4.34 7.72
N ASN A 46 24.42 -3.55 7.72
CA ASN A 46 24.44 -2.21 7.15
C ASN A 46 25.09 -2.24 5.77
N PHE A 47 24.44 -1.62 4.79
CA PHE A 47 24.96 -1.47 3.43
C PHE A 47 25.82 -0.22 3.26
N GLY A 48 25.97 0.56 4.33
CA GLY A 48 26.74 1.79 4.33
C GLY A 48 26.07 2.95 3.60
N HIS A 49 26.76 4.06 3.56
CA HIS A 49 26.40 5.24 2.80
C HIS A 49 27.55 5.61 1.86
N ASN A 50 27.27 6.33 0.81
CA ASN A 50 28.25 6.79 -0.16
C ASN A 50 28.28 8.33 -0.22
N GLY A 51 29.45 8.89 0.04
CA GLY A 51 29.66 10.35 -0.01
C GLY A 51 28.93 11.12 1.08
N ASP A 52 28.32 12.22 0.69
CA ASP A 52 27.63 13.15 1.61
C ASP A 52 26.19 12.72 1.94
N ASN A 53 25.69 11.66 1.28
CA ASN A 53 24.39 11.08 1.62
C ASN A 53 24.54 10.23 2.89
N MET A 54 23.91 10.68 3.97
CA MET A 54 23.95 10.05 5.29
C MET A 54 22.85 9.00 5.49
N ASP A 55 22.07 8.69 4.44
CA ASP A 55 21.00 7.69 4.50
C ASP A 55 21.55 6.31 4.85
N ASP A 56 21.09 5.79 5.96
CA ASP A 56 21.54 4.50 6.50
C ASP A 56 20.56 3.40 6.06
N ILE A 57 21.02 2.49 5.20
CA ILE A 57 20.22 1.35 4.75
C ILE A 57 20.71 0.11 5.49
N HIS A 58 19.83 -0.50 6.29
CA HIS A 58 20.21 -1.68 7.05
C HIS A 58 19.02 -2.59 7.40
N PHE A 59 19.33 -3.87 7.60
CA PHE A 59 18.45 -4.80 8.28
C PHE A 59 18.84 -4.92 9.75
N VAL A 60 17.85 -4.97 10.63
CA VAL A 60 18.10 -5.10 12.06
C VAL A 60 16.94 -5.81 12.77
N ARG A 61 17.28 -6.60 13.81
CA ARG A 61 16.31 -7.12 14.75
C ARG A 61 16.03 -6.07 15.83
N TYR A 62 14.76 -5.88 16.16
CA TYR A 62 14.32 -5.03 17.26
C TYR A 62 13.48 -5.84 18.25
N ASN A 63 13.95 -5.95 19.49
CA ASN A 63 13.23 -6.63 20.54
C ASN A 63 12.27 -5.67 21.24
N ILE A 64 10.98 -6.00 21.22
CA ILE A 64 9.92 -5.23 21.89
C ILE A 64 9.68 -5.81 23.28
N THR A 65 9.48 -7.13 23.36
CA THR A 65 9.29 -7.89 24.59
C THR A 65 10.05 -9.21 24.50
N LEU A 66 10.00 -10.02 25.56
CA LEU A 66 10.58 -11.38 25.57
C LEU A 66 10.05 -12.26 24.41
N ASP A 67 8.77 -12.08 24.06
CA ASP A 67 8.07 -12.92 23.08
C ASP A 67 7.77 -12.19 21.76
N GLN A 68 8.21 -10.93 21.62
CA GLN A 68 7.98 -10.14 20.42
C GLN A 68 9.26 -9.50 19.90
N THR A 69 9.59 -9.86 18.67
CA THR A 69 10.76 -9.35 17.96
C THR A 69 10.36 -8.95 16.55
N ASP A 70 10.71 -7.76 16.14
CA ASP A 70 10.54 -7.27 14.78
C ASP A 70 11.83 -7.40 13.99
N PHE A 71 11.68 -7.68 12.71
CA PHE A 71 12.73 -7.56 11.70
C PHE A 71 12.49 -6.30 10.90
N LEU A 72 13.38 -5.35 11.01
CA LEU A 72 13.24 -4.04 10.40
C LEU A 72 14.18 -3.89 9.21
N LEU A 73 13.66 -3.36 8.13
CA LEU A 73 14.43 -2.78 7.03
C LEU A 73 14.35 -1.25 7.17
N ASN A 74 15.47 -0.63 7.48
CA ASN A 74 15.60 0.83 7.40
C ASN A 74 16.07 1.24 6.01
N VAL A 75 15.40 2.22 5.41
CA VAL A 75 15.71 2.75 4.08
C VAL A 75 15.80 4.27 4.19
N GLY A 76 16.97 4.75 4.58
CA GLY A 76 17.21 6.19 4.74
C GLY A 76 16.41 6.86 5.86
N ASP A 77 16.41 8.17 5.91
CA ASP A 77 15.70 8.99 6.89
C ASP A 77 14.86 10.12 6.26
N ASP A 78 14.89 10.24 4.94
CA ASP A 78 14.13 11.21 4.17
C ASP A 78 12.79 10.66 3.64
N ASN A 79 11.82 11.56 3.44
CA ASN A 79 10.50 11.22 2.90
C ASN A 79 10.51 10.76 1.43
N ASN A 80 11.66 10.92 0.77
CA ASN A 80 11.84 10.54 -0.64
C ASN A 80 12.52 9.20 -0.83
N ASP A 81 13.03 8.61 0.25
CA ASP A 81 13.70 7.32 0.19
C ASP A 81 12.70 6.20 -0.12
N ARG A 82 13.21 5.18 -0.79
CA ARG A 82 12.36 4.13 -1.34
C ARG A 82 13.01 2.76 -1.22
N PHE A 83 12.21 1.78 -0.79
CA PHE A 83 12.49 0.38 -1.02
C PHE A 83 11.76 -0.07 -2.28
N MET A 84 12.49 -0.65 -3.23
CA MET A 84 11.96 -1.04 -4.53
C MET A 84 12.24 -2.51 -4.82
N ILE A 85 11.21 -3.19 -5.34
CA ILE A 85 11.35 -4.52 -5.93
C ILE A 85 11.02 -4.39 -7.41
N GLY A 86 11.87 -4.94 -8.26
CA GLY A 86 11.70 -4.82 -9.70
C GLY A 86 12.68 -5.68 -10.47
N ARG A 87 12.96 -5.29 -11.68
CA ARG A 87 13.92 -5.99 -12.55
C ARG A 87 14.93 -5.02 -13.12
N GLN A 88 16.13 -5.53 -13.34
CA GLN A 88 17.13 -4.93 -14.20
C GLN A 88 17.46 -5.94 -15.29
N HIS A 89 17.27 -5.57 -16.55
CA HIS A 89 17.67 -6.42 -17.66
C HIS A 89 19.19 -6.27 -17.88
N TRP A 90 19.86 -7.35 -18.21
CA TRP A 90 21.32 -7.38 -18.37
C TRP A 90 21.86 -6.38 -19.42
N SER A 91 21.02 -5.96 -20.38
CA SER A 91 21.37 -4.99 -21.42
C SER A 91 20.89 -3.57 -21.13
N GLU A 92 20.31 -3.33 -19.94
CA GLU A 92 19.75 -2.04 -19.55
C GLU A 92 20.51 -1.49 -18.33
N ASP A 93 20.93 -0.25 -18.40
CA ASP A 93 21.63 0.43 -17.28
C ASP A 93 20.67 0.97 -16.22
N PHE A 94 19.36 0.70 -16.35
CA PHE A 94 18.36 1.18 -15.41
C PHE A 94 17.54 0.05 -14.78
N PHE A 95 17.14 0.29 -13.54
CA PHE A 95 16.25 -0.58 -12.78
C PHE A 95 14.80 -0.18 -13.03
N THR A 96 13.95 -1.17 -13.38
CA THR A 96 12.52 -0.99 -13.59
C THR A 96 11.77 -1.45 -12.33
N PRO A 97 11.30 -0.54 -11.48
CA PRO A 97 10.56 -0.91 -10.28
C PRO A 97 9.16 -1.42 -10.63
N GLN A 98 8.73 -2.49 -9.95
CA GLN A 98 7.38 -3.05 -10.02
C GLN A 98 6.60 -2.80 -8.74
N PHE A 99 7.31 -2.81 -7.60
CA PHE A 99 6.78 -2.49 -6.29
C PHE A 99 7.64 -1.40 -5.66
N ILE A 100 7.01 -0.41 -5.10
CA ILE A 100 7.68 0.71 -4.43
C ILE A 100 7.05 0.92 -3.07
N PHE A 101 7.89 1.05 -2.05
CA PHE A 101 7.52 1.47 -0.71
C PHE A 101 8.30 2.75 -0.41
N LYS A 102 7.60 3.86 -0.25
CA LYS A 102 8.21 5.14 0.12
C LYS A 102 8.21 5.30 1.65
N THR A 103 9.25 5.91 2.18
CA THR A 103 9.37 6.19 3.62
C THR A 103 8.27 7.10 4.16
N ASN A 104 7.59 7.85 3.29
CA ASN A 104 6.40 8.63 3.64
C ASN A 104 5.08 7.82 3.71
N GLY A 105 5.15 6.49 3.72
CA GLY A 105 4.00 5.60 3.89
C GLY A 105 3.20 5.31 2.62
N LYS A 106 3.69 5.69 1.44
CA LYS A 106 3.01 5.38 0.18
C LYS A 106 3.56 4.11 -0.46
N MET A 107 2.67 3.30 -1.02
CA MET A 107 2.99 2.07 -1.74
C MET A 107 2.50 2.16 -3.18
N GLY A 108 3.36 1.83 -4.14
CA GLY A 108 3.05 1.76 -5.57
C GLY A 108 3.19 0.35 -6.12
N ILE A 109 2.25 -0.07 -6.95
CA ILE A 109 2.33 -1.30 -7.75
C ILE A 109 2.15 -0.94 -9.21
N GLY A 110 3.18 -1.17 -10.03
CA GLY A 110 3.18 -0.78 -11.44
C GLY A 110 3.18 0.73 -11.69
N ILE A 111 3.49 1.52 -10.69
CA ILE A 111 3.62 2.98 -10.76
C ILE A 111 4.88 3.42 -10.01
N SER A 112 5.65 4.33 -10.60
CA SER A 112 6.96 4.73 -10.07
C SER A 112 6.90 5.85 -9.04
N ASP A 113 5.82 6.61 -9.00
CA ASP A 113 5.62 7.69 -8.04
C ASP A 113 4.19 7.70 -7.48
N PRO A 114 3.91 6.87 -6.46
CA PRO A 114 2.59 6.76 -5.88
C PRO A 114 2.16 8.08 -5.20
N THR A 115 0.93 8.50 -5.49
CA THR A 115 0.32 9.74 -4.98
C THR A 115 -0.53 9.52 -3.74
N THR A 116 -1.06 8.30 -3.56
CA THR A 116 -1.90 7.87 -2.43
C THR A 116 -1.20 6.80 -1.59
N SER A 117 -1.76 6.44 -0.43
CA SER A 117 -1.19 5.40 0.46
C SER A 117 -1.02 4.06 -0.25
N LEU A 118 -1.96 3.71 -1.16
CA LEU A 118 -1.83 2.58 -2.07
C LEU A 118 -2.26 3.04 -3.46
N ASP A 119 -1.35 2.98 -4.41
CA ASP A 119 -1.56 3.40 -5.79
C ASP A 119 -1.20 2.24 -6.73
N ILE A 120 -2.16 1.78 -7.54
CA ILE A 120 -2.02 0.59 -8.37
C ILE A 120 -2.33 0.92 -9.82
N ASN A 121 -1.35 0.78 -10.69
CA ASN A 121 -1.55 0.80 -12.14
C ASN A 121 -1.77 -0.64 -12.63
N GLY A 122 -2.99 -1.14 -12.51
CA GLY A 122 -3.32 -2.52 -12.85
C GLY A 122 -4.69 -2.96 -12.36
N THR A 123 -4.90 -4.26 -12.29
CA THR A 123 -6.14 -4.88 -11.82
C THR A 123 -5.97 -5.45 -10.42
N ILE A 124 -6.92 -5.17 -9.54
CA ILE A 124 -7.02 -5.78 -8.21
C ILE A 124 -8.01 -6.95 -8.29
N ARG A 125 -7.59 -8.16 -7.86
CA ARG A 125 -8.46 -9.30 -7.62
C ARG A 125 -8.46 -9.61 -6.13
N ALA A 126 -9.64 -9.56 -5.52
CA ALA A 126 -9.85 -9.86 -4.12
C ALA A 126 -11.14 -10.67 -3.95
N ASP A 127 -11.23 -11.50 -2.92
CA ASP A 127 -12.46 -12.23 -2.59
C ASP A 127 -13.51 -11.28 -1.99
N SER A 128 -13.08 -10.24 -1.28
CA SER A 128 -13.95 -9.20 -0.74
C SER A 128 -13.20 -7.87 -0.62
N LEU A 129 -13.94 -6.77 -0.73
CA LEU A 129 -13.46 -5.42 -0.45
C LEU A 129 -14.36 -4.79 0.61
N LEU A 130 -13.80 -4.41 1.76
CA LEU A 130 -14.51 -3.77 2.85
C LEU A 130 -14.04 -2.32 2.99
N ILE A 131 -14.95 -1.37 2.78
CA ILE A 131 -14.72 0.06 3.01
C ILE A 131 -15.48 0.45 4.28
N THR A 132 -14.78 0.62 5.38
CA THR A 132 -15.37 0.91 6.70
C THR A 132 -15.75 2.38 6.87
N SER A 133 -15.01 3.27 6.21
CA SER A 133 -15.25 4.72 6.23
C SER A 133 -14.86 5.32 4.87
N GLY A 134 -15.27 6.55 4.65
CA GLY A 134 -15.06 7.23 3.37
C GLY A 134 -16.05 6.81 2.30
N ASN A 135 -15.77 7.17 1.07
CA ASN A 135 -16.61 6.98 -0.11
C ASN A 135 -15.84 6.18 -1.17
N VAL A 136 -16.58 5.52 -2.04
CA VAL A 136 -16.04 4.80 -3.19
C VAL A 136 -16.33 5.59 -4.45
N GLY A 137 -15.29 6.01 -5.15
CA GLY A 137 -15.37 6.64 -6.47
C GLY A 137 -15.00 5.63 -7.57
N ILE A 138 -15.83 5.50 -8.59
CA ILE A 138 -15.51 4.75 -9.81
C ILE A 138 -15.54 5.73 -10.96
N GLY A 139 -14.36 6.00 -11.54
CA GLY A 139 -14.21 7.01 -12.59
C GLY A 139 -14.36 8.46 -12.10
N THR A 140 -14.25 8.69 -10.80
CA THR A 140 -14.24 10.01 -10.15
C THR A 140 -13.27 10.03 -8.99
N GLU A 141 -12.56 11.14 -8.83
CA GLU A 141 -11.61 11.36 -7.72
C GLU A 141 -12.27 12.05 -6.50
N ASN A 142 -13.47 12.60 -6.67
CA ASN A 142 -14.17 13.38 -5.64
C ASN A 142 -15.58 12.85 -5.38
N PRO A 143 -15.75 11.62 -4.83
CA PRO A 143 -17.06 11.06 -4.57
C PRO A 143 -17.78 11.82 -3.44
N GLN A 144 -19.01 12.24 -3.70
CA GLN A 144 -19.87 12.98 -2.75
C GLN A 144 -20.78 12.03 -1.94
N ASN A 145 -21.00 10.81 -2.46
CA ASN A 145 -21.84 9.78 -1.84
C ASN A 145 -21.00 8.56 -1.49
N LYS A 146 -21.59 7.63 -0.69
CA LYS A 146 -20.90 6.38 -0.30
C LYS A 146 -20.41 5.56 -1.49
N LEU A 147 -21.15 5.61 -2.60
CA LEU A 147 -20.73 5.08 -3.89
C LEU A 147 -21.07 6.14 -4.96
N ASP A 148 -20.06 6.62 -5.64
CA ASP A 148 -20.21 7.52 -6.79
C ASP A 148 -19.58 6.87 -8.02
N VAL A 149 -20.37 6.74 -9.10
CA VAL A 149 -19.95 6.11 -10.34
C VAL A 149 -20.12 7.09 -11.50
N ASN A 150 -19.02 7.55 -12.06
CA ASN A 150 -19.02 8.29 -13.31
C ASN A 150 -19.00 7.32 -14.48
N GLY A 151 -20.16 6.67 -14.74
CA GLY A 151 -20.29 5.63 -15.75
C GLY A 151 -21.58 4.84 -15.62
N THR A 152 -21.67 3.71 -16.31
CA THR A 152 -22.84 2.84 -16.30
C THR A 152 -22.68 1.72 -15.30
N ILE A 153 -23.69 1.49 -14.46
CA ILE A 153 -23.79 0.33 -13.57
C ILE A 153 -24.67 -0.73 -14.25
N ARG A 154 -24.16 -1.94 -14.45
CA ARG A 154 -24.94 -3.11 -14.88
C ARG A 154 -25.08 -4.06 -13.71
N ALA A 155 -26.29 -4.24 -13.23
CA ALA A 155 -26.65 -5.20 -12.18
C ALA A 155 -27.78 -6.09 -12.63
N LYS A 156 -27.86 -7.33 -12.07
CA LYS A 156 -29.04 -8.19 -12.24
C LYS A 156 -30.19 -7.71 -11.36
N GLU A 157 -29.84 -7.22 -10.17
CA GLU A 157 -30.80 -6.74 -9.19
C GLU A 157 -30.12 -5.69 -8.32
N ILE A 158 -30.86 -4.65 -7.95
CA ILE A 158 -30.48 -3.64 -6.96
C ILE A 158 -31.61 -3.58 -5.93
N LEU A 159 -31.33 -4.03 -4.70
CA LEU A 159 -32.24 -3.86 -3.59
C LEU A 159 -32.03 -2.49 -2.95
N VAL A 160 -33.06 -1.64 -3.04
CA VAL A 160 -33.07 -0.34 -2.38
C VAL A 160 -34.00 -0.42 -1.18
N GLU A 161 -33.42 -0.48 0.00
CA GLU A 161 -34.16 -0.38 1.24
C GLU A 161 -34.33 1.10 1.61
N SER A 162 -35.51 1.62 1.47
CA SER A 162 -35.86 2.94 1.96
C SER A 162 -36.86 2.80 3.09
N ASN A 163 -36.60 3.46 4.22
CA ASN A 163 -37.62 3.70 5.26
C ASN A 163 -38.64 4.77 4.79
N TRP A 164 -38.96 4.77 3.51
CA TRP A 164 -40.03 5.61 3.02
C TRP A 164 -41.31 4.98 3.55
N ALA A 165 -41.81 5.56 4.63
CA ALA A 165 -43.18 5.32 5.02
C ALA A 165 -44.02 5.61 3.79
N ASP A 166 -44.70 4.58 3.31
CA ASP A 166 -45.59 4.66 2.14
C ASP A 166 -46.79 5.52 2.54
N PHE A 167 -46.54 6.83 2.64
CA PHE A 167 -47.47 7.82 3.19
C PHE A 167 -48.74 7.91 2.33
N VAL A 168 -48.68 7.43 1.09
CA VAL A 168 -49.83 7.36 0.18
C VAL A 168 -50.90 6.37 0.67
N PHE A 169 -50.54 5.38 1.51
CA PHE A 169 -51.51 4.47 2.14
C PHE A 169 -52.02 4.91 3.50
N LYS A 170 -51.59 6.10 4.01
CA LYS A 170 -52.17 6.65 5.23
C LYS A 170 -53.62 7.07 4.97
N GLN A 171 -54.52 6.77 5.91
CA GLN A 171 -55.97 7.05 5.78
C GLN A 171 -56.32 8.53 5.51
N ASN A 172 -55.43 9.45 5.82
CA ASN A 172 -55.60 10.88 5.60
C ASN A 172 -54.82 11.42 4.38
N TYR A 173 -54.20 10.56 3.59
CA TYR A 173 -53.50 10.99 2.37
C TYR A 173 -54.53 11.29 1.28
N LYS A 174 -54.53 12.53 0.79
CA LYS A 174 -55.40 12.95 -0.32
C LYS A 174 -54.64 12.74 -1.63
N LEU A 175 -55.05 11.75 -2.38
CA LEU A 175 -54.58 11.58 -3.75
C LEU A 175 -55.12 12.74 -4.59
N PRO A 176 -54.25 13.41 -5.38
CA PRO A 176 -54.72 14.38 -6.36
C PRO A 176 -55.59 13.66 -7.40
N THR A 177 -56.61 14.33 -7.86
CA THR A 177 -57.46 13.82 -8.92
C THR A 177 -56.69 13.73 -10.25
N LEU A 178 -57.11 12.83 -11.14
CA LEU A 178 -56.48 12.71 -12.45
C LEU A 178 -56.46 14.03 -13.23
N ARG A 179 -57.49 14.88 -13.02
CA ARG A 179 -57.58 16.19 -13.63
C ARG A 179 -56.53 17.15 -13.09
N GLU A 180 -56.30 17.16 -11.79
CA GLU A 180 -55.21 17.97 -11.17
C GLU A 180 -53.82 17.52 -11.63
N VAL A 181 -53.61 16.24 -11.76
CA VAL A 181 -52.36 15.68 -12.30
C VAL A 181 -52.19 16.07 -13.78
N GLU A 182 -53.25 16.00 -14.60
CA GLU A 182 -53.20 16.41 -16.02
C GLU A 182 -52.88 17.90 -16.16
N GLU A 183 -53.53 18.76 -15.36
CA GLU A 183 -53.26 20.19 -15.35
C GLU A 183 -51.83 20.50 -14.92
N PHE A 184 -51.32 19.78 -13.89
CA PHE A 184 -49.91 19.92 -13.46
C PHE A 184 -48.91 19.53 -14.53
N ILE A 185 -49.13 18.40 -15.24
CA ILE A 185 -48.29 17.96 -16.34
C ILE A 185 -48.31 18.98 -17.49
N LYS A 186 -49.46 19.52 -17.82
CA LYS A 186 -49.58 20.56 -18.87
C LYS A 186 -48.83 21.84 -18.52
N GLU A 187 -48.81 22.22 -17.23
CA GLU A 187 -48.15 23.43 -16.76
C GLU A 187 -46.63 23.25 -16.55
N LYS A 188 -46.22 22.14 -15.94
CA LYS A 188 -44.84 21.91 -15.48
C LYS A 188 -44.05 20.93 -16.33
N GLY A 189 -44.68 20.15 -17.20
CA GLY A 189 -44.00 19.15 -18.04
C GLY A 189 -43.50 17.91 -17.32
N THR A 190 -43.82 17.76 -16.00
CA THR A 190 -43.39 16.64 -15.17
C THR A 190 -44.56 16.14 -14.34
N LEU A 191 -44.46 14.91 -13.81
CA LEU A 191 -45.43 14.42 -12.80
C LEU A 191 -45.24 15.17 -11.47
N PRO A 192 -46.35 15.36 -10.68
CA PRO A 192 -46.20 15.91 -9.35
C PRO A 192 -45.39 14.98 -8.45
N ASN A 193 -44.47 15.56 -7.66
CA ASN A 193 -43.63 14.84 -6.68
C ASN A 193 -42.63 13.80 -7.28
N VAL A 194 -42.22 13.96 -8.51
CA VAL A 194 -41.11 13.22 -9.15
C VAL A 194 -39.92 14.13 -9.36
#